data_26637d34e64147429f8af9dbacebf1a6
#
_entry.id   26637d34e64147429f8af9dbacebf1a6
#
_cell.length_a   1.000
_cell.length_b   1.000
_cell.length_c   1.000
_cell.angle_alpha   90.00
_cell.angle_beta   90.00
_cell.angle_gamma   90.00
#
_symmetry.space_group_name_H-M   'P 1'
#
loop_
_entity.id
_entity.type
_entity.pdbx_description
1 polymer ?
#
loop_
_entity_poly.entity_id
_entity_poly.type
_entity_poly.pdbx_seq_one_letter_code
_entity_poly.pdbx_strand_id
1 'polypeptide(L)'
;MPEDFNSKIIAEFRENGGKVGGPFQGAPLLLLHTTGAKSGQERVNPMMYQTVGDGFAVFASKGGAPTNPDWYHNVVANPHVKAEIGTDTIELTARVADDATRAPIWEAWKKANPGFADYEAKTSRQIPVVLLDRVR
;
A
#
# COMPACT_ATOMS: atom_id res chain seq x y z
N MET A 1 -24.11 -8.50 6.98
CA MET A 1 -23.32 -7.32 7.31
C MET A 1 -23.10 -6.49 6.06
N PRO A 2 -23.17 -5.16 6.17
CA PRO A 2 -22.85 -4.34 5.02
C PRO A 2 -21.38 -4.52 4.65
N GLU A 3 -21.10 -4.53 3.38
CA GLU A 3 -19.72 -4.55 2.90
C GLU A 3 -19.07 -3.21 3.22
N ASP A 4 -17.84 -3.25 3.71
CA ASP A 4 -17.09 -2.02 3.92
C ASP A 4 -16.52 -1.52 2.57
N PHE A 5 -15.96 -0.32 2.60
CA PHE A 5 -15.41 0.31 1.41
C PHE A 5 -14.32 -0.54 0.77
N ASN A 6 -13.44 -1.12 1.58
CA ASN A 6 -12.35 -1.95 1.08
C ASN A 6 -12.85 -3.20 0.36
N SER A 7 -13.88 -3.86 0.91
CA SER A 7 -14.45 -5.06 0.28
C SER A 7 -15.02 -4.75 -1.10
N LYS A 8 -15.65 -3.59 -1.25
CA LYS A 8 -16.17 -3.16 -2.55
C LYS A 8 -15.07 -2.89 -3.57
N ILE A 9 -14.00 -2.23 -3.14
CA ILE A 9 -12.85 -1.94 -4.01
C ILE A 9 -12.17 -3.25 -4.42
N ILE A 10 -12.00 -4.18 -3.50
CA ILE A 10 -11.39 -5.49 -3.79
C ILE A 10 -12.22 -6.24 -4.84
N ALA A 11 -13.55 -6.28 -4.67
CA ALA A 11 -14.43 -6.96 -5.62
C ALA A 11 -14.33 -6.33 -7.01
N GLU A 12 -14.38 -5.00 -7.09
CA GLU A 12 -14.29 -4.27 -8.35
C GLU A 12 -12.93 -4.50 -9.03
N PHE A 13 -11.85 -4.47 -8.25
CA PHE A 13 -10.51 -4.75 -8.75
C PHE A 13 -10.43 -6.12 -9.42
N ARG A 14 -10.96 -7.14 -8.75
CA ARG A 14 -10.90 -8.52 -9.25
C ARG A 14 -11.79 -8.73 -10.47
N GLU A 15 -12.95 -8.10 -10.52
CA GLU A 15 -13.87 -8.19 -11.65
C GLU A 15 -13.32 -7.53 -12.90
N ASN A 16 -12.50 -6.49 -12.76
CA ASN A 16 -12.06 -5.65 -13.89
C ASN A 16 -10.56 -5.75 -14.17
N GLY A 17 -9.92 -6.82 -13.72
CA GLY A 17 -8.50 -7.04 -14.05
C GLY A 17 -7.57 -6.00 -13.48
N GLY A 18 -7.91 -5.45 -12.31
CA GLY A 18 -7.09 -4.48 -11.62
C GLY A 18 -7.51 -3.03 -11.82
N LYS A 19 -8.64 -2.79 -12.48
CA LYS A 19 -9.14 -1.44 -12.72
C LYS A 19 -10.28 -1.13 -11.78
N VAL A 20 -10.23 0.03 -11.16
CA VAL A 20 -11.22 0.49 -10.20
C VAL A 20 -11.67 1.89 -10.60
N GLY A 21 -12.97 2.14 -10.53
CA GLY A 21 -13.55 3.44 -10.81
C GLY A 21 -13.68 4.32 -9.57
N GLY A 22 -14.56 5.30 -9.64
CA GLY A 22 -14.82 6.23 -8.53
C GLY A 22 -13.59 7.03 -8.15
N PRO A 23 -13.30 7.17 -6.84
CA PRO A 23 -12.15 7.97 -6.38
C PRO A 23 -10.80 7.45 -6.86
N PHE A 24 -10.74 6.19 -7.27
CA PHE A 24 -9.48 5.55 -7.69
C PHE A 24 -9.38 5.37 -9.21
N GLN A 25 -10.29 5.95 -9.97
CA GLN A 25 -10.27 5.81 -11.43
C GLN A 25 -8.93 6.31 -11.99
N GLY A 26 -8.26 5.45 -12.77
CA GLY A 26 -6.95 5.75 -13.34
C GLY A 26 -5.78 5.65 -12.37
N ALA A 27 -6.03 5.40 -11.09
CA ALA A 27 -4.95 5.26 -10.10
C ALA A 27 -4.33 3.86 -10.19
N PRO A 28 -3.00 3.75 -10.03
CA PRO A 28 -2.37 2.44 -9.93
C PRO A 28 -2.67 1.84 -8.55
N LEU A 29 -3.43 0.75 -8.54
CA LEU A 29 -3.80 0.05 -7.31
C LEU A 29 -3.26 -1.36 -7.31
N LEU A 30 -2.93 -1.84 -6.11
CA LEU A 30 -2.65 -3.25 -5.86
C LEU A 30 -3.46 -3.69 -4.64
N LEU A 31 -3.67 -5.00 -4.53
CA LEU A 31 -4.24 -5.61 -3.33
C LEU A 31 -3.11 -6.27 -2.57
N LEU A 32 -2.76 -5.73 -1.41
CA LEU A 32 -1.67 -6.26 -0.59
C LEU A 32 -2.22 -7.29 0.38
N HIS A 33 -1.67 -8.51 0.32
CA HIS A 33 -1.97 -9.59 1.25
C HIS A 33 -0.91 -9.61 2.34
N THR A 34 -1.34 -9.39 3.58
CA THR A 34 -0.44 -9.43 4.74
C THR A 34 -0.92 -10.48 5.74
N THR A 35 -0.04 -10.88 6.64
CA THR A 35 -0.40 -11.75 7.76
C THR A 35 -0.51 -10.91 9.02
N GLY A 36 -1.65 -11.01 9.68
CA GLY A 36 -1.93 -10.22 10.88
C GLY A 36 -0.86 -10.44 11.95
N ALA A 37 -0.32 -9.33 12.48
CA ALA A 37 0.77 -9.36 13.45
C ALA A 37 0.39 -10.10 14.74
N LYS A 38 -0.88 -10.02 15.14
CA LYS A 38 -1.40 -10.65 16.36
C LYS A 38 -2.22 -11.89 16.08
N SER A 39 -3.04 -11.88 15.03
CA SER A 39 -3.99 -12.96 14.75
C SER A 39 -3.44 -14.07 13.89
N GLY A 40 -2.39 -13.78 13.09
CA GLY A 40 -1.87 -14.71 12.09
C GLY A 40 -2.79 -14.90 10.89
N GLN A 41 -3.89 -14.18 10.81
CA GLN A 41 -4.87 -14.29 9.72
C GLN A 41 -4.46 -13.44 8.53
N GLU A 42 -4.77 -13.92 7.33
CA GLU A 42 -4.55 -13.14 6.11
C GLU A 42 -5.48 -11.93 6.07
N ARG A 43 -4.89 -10.79 5.73
CA ARG A 43 -5.62 -9.54 5.50
C ARG A 43 -5.32 -9.06 4.08
N VAL A 44 -6.32 -8.46 3.43
CA VAL A 44 -6.18 -7.92 2.07
C VAL A 44 -6.59 -6.46 2.10
N ASN A 45 -5.70 -5.59 1.63
CA ASN A 45 -5.95 -4.15 1.59
C ASN A 45 -5.65 -3.60 0.21
N PRO A 46 -6.59 -2.84 -0.39
CA PRO A 46 -6.28 -2.10 -1.62
C PRO A 46 -5.48 -0.85 -1.29
N MET A 47 -4.49 -0.55 -2.13
CA MET A 47 -3.68 0.66 -1.94
C MET A 47 -3.02 1.09 -3.24
N MET A 48 -2.73 2.38 -3.33
CA MET A 48 -1.96 2.93 -4.44
C MET A 48 -0.48 2.55 -4.28
N TYR A 49 0.22 2.43 -5.39
CA TYR A 49 1.64 2.09 -5.37
C TYR A 49 2.40 2.87 -6.44
N GLN A 50 3.72 2.92 -6.27
CA GLN A 50 4.64 3.45 -7.27
C GLN A 50 5.62 2.34 -7.63
N THR A 51 5.94 2.20 -8.91
CA THR A 51 6.96 1.26 -9.36
C THR A 51 8.35 1.81 -9.01
N VAL A 52 9.18 0.99 -8.38
CA VAL A 52 10.53 1.36 -7.97
C VAL A 52 11.48 0.23 -8.40
N GLY A 53 12.30 0.48 -9.42
CA GLY A 53 13.11 -0.57 -10.01
C GLY A 53 12.24 -1.69 -10.57
N ASP A 54 12.47 -2.92 -10.16
CA ASP A 54 11.62 -4.06 -10.52
C ASP A 54 10.62 -4.43 -9.41
N GLY A 55 10.55 -3.61 -8.37
CA GLY A 55 9.61 -3.77 -7.26
C GLY A 55 8.63 -2.60 -7.17
N PHE A 56 8.11 -2.39 -5.96
CA PHE A 56 7.06 -1.39 -5.74
C PHE A 56 7.27 -0.68 -4.41
N ALA A 57 6.66 0.50 -4.28
CA ALA A 57 6.60 1.22 -3.00
C ALA A 57 5.14 1.49 -2.66
N VAL A 58 4.78 1.31 -1.40
CA VAL A 58 3.48 1.68 -0.86
C VAL A 58 3.69 2.59 0.35
N PHE A 59 2.65 3.32 0.73
CA PHE A 59 2.80 4.45 1.65
C PHE A 59 1.82 4.30 2.82
N ALA A 60 2.37 4.27 4.04
CA ALA A 60 1.57 4.02 5.26
C ALA A 60 0.97 5.33 5.79
N SER A 61 0.24 6.05 4.94
CA SER A 61 -0.29 7.37 5.26
C SER A 61 -1.52 7.33 6.17
N LYS A 62 -2.40 6.35 5.96
CA LYS A 62 -3.68 6.25 6.67
C LYS A 62 -4.45 7.58 6.69
N GLY A 63 -4.43 8.31 5.54
CA GLY A 63 -5.12 9.60 5.43
C GLY A 63 -4.57 10.70 6.32
N GLY A 64 -3.35 10.59 6.81
CA GLY A 64 -2.75 11.56 7.74
C GLY A 64 -3.10 11.32 9.20
N ALA A 65 -3.64 10.14 9.54
CA ALA A 65 -3.93 9.78 10.91
C ALA A 65 -2.66 9.77 11.78
N PRO A 66 -2.79 9.95 13.11
CA PRO A 66 -1.62 10.01 13.99
C PRO A 66 -0.92 8.66 14.20
N THR A 67 -1.55 7.56 13.78
CA THR A 67 -1.00 6.21 13.91
C THR A 67 -0.83 5.57 12.55
N ASN A 68 0.06 4.58 12.46
CA ASN A 68 0.25 3.81 11.23
C ASN A 68 -0.94 2.86 11.01
N PRO A 69 -1.23 2.51 9.74
CA PRO A 69 -2.28 1.53 9.45
C PRO A 69 -1.89 0.13 9.93
N ASP A 70 -2.88 -0.72 10.16
CA ASP A 70 -2.66 -2.07 10.65
C ASP A 70 -1.76 -2.89 9.73
N TRP A 71 -1.91 -2.72 8.40
CA TRP A 71 -1.08 -3.47 7.45
C TRP A 71 0.41 -3.15 7.60
N TYR A 72 0.75 -1.94 8.03
CA TYR A 72 2.14 -1.57 8.31
C TYR A 72 2.72 -2.45 9.40
N HIS A 73 2.00 -2.60 10.51
CA HIS A 73 2.44 -3.46 11.61
C HIS A 73 2.53 -4.91 11.17
N ASN A 74 1.62 -5.34 10.30
CA ASN A 74 1.61 -6.71 9.75
C ASN A 74 2.87 -6.99 8.95
N VAL A 75 3.28 -6.07 8.06
CA VAL A 75 4.48 -6.30 7.23
C VAL A 75 5.78 -6.20 8.04
N VAL A 76 5.80 -5.41 9.10
CA VAL A 76 6.96 -5.36 10.00
C VAL A 76 7.12 -6.68 10.74
N ALA A 77 6.02 -7.26 11.21
CA ALA A 77 6.04 -8.55 11.91
C ALA A 77 6.25 -9.73 10.98
N ASN A 78 5.67 -9.68 9.78
CA ASN A 78 5.68 -10.77 8.79
C ASN A 78 6.00 -10.18 7.41
N PRO A 79 7.25 -10.03 7.04
CA PRO A 79 7.63 -9.32 5.82
C PRO A 79 7.36 -10.07 4.52
N HIS A 80 7.10 -11.38 4.58
CA HIS A 80 6.72 -12.11 3.37
C HIS A 80 5.26 -11.81 3.03
N VAL A 81 5.01 -11.23 1.86
CA VAL A 81 3.68 -10.78 1.44
C VAL A 81 3.42 -11.16 -0.01
N LYS A 82 2.17 -10.98 -0.46
CA LYS A 82 1.78 -11.10 -1.86
C LYS A 82 1.00 -9.85 -2.26
N ALA A 83 1.04 -9.53 -3.55
CA ALA A 83 0.21 -8.46 -4.09
C ALA A 83 -0.49 -8.92 -5.37
N GLU A 84 -1.75 -8.55 -5.49
CA GLU A 84 -2.49 -8.70 -6.75
C GLU A 84 -2.33 -7.40 -7.53
N ILE A 85 -1.75 -7.47 -8.72
CA ILE A 85 -1.52 -6.32 -9.60
C ILE A 85 -2.04 -6.69 -10.98
N GLY A 86 -3.05 -5.96 -11.47
CA GLY A 86 -3.75 -6.37 -12.67
C GLY A 86 -4.40 -7.73 -12.47
N THR A 87 -4.00 -8.71 -13.27
CA THR A 87 -4.47 -10.10 -13.14
C THR A 87 -3.42 -11.03 -12.52
N ASP A 88 -2.27 -10.49 -12.14
CA ASP A 88 -1.16 -11.27 -11.59
C ASP A 88 -1.14 -11.23 -10.08
N THR A 89 -0.68 -12.34 -9.46
CA THR A 89 -0.37 -12.38 -8.03
C THR A 89 1.13 -12.60 -7.90
N ILE A 90 1.80 -11.70 -7.20
CA ILE A 90 3.26 -11.67 -7.12
C ILE A 90 3.69 -11.81 -5.67
N GLU A 91 4.67 -12.67 -5.40
CA GLU A 91 5.26 -12.79 -4.07
C GLU A 91 6.35 -11.75 -3.88
N LEU A 92 6.33 -11.09 -2.72
CA LEU A 92 7.19 -9.96 -2.42
C LEU A 92 7.71 -10.06 -0.99
N THR A 93 8.82 -9.39 -0.74
CA THR A 93 9.33 -9.18 0.62
C THR A 93 9.24 -7.68 0.93
N ALA A 94 8.56 -7.36 2.03
CA ALA A 94 8.38 -5.97 2.46
C ALA A 94 9.55 -5.53 3.33
N ARG A 95 9.99 -4.28 3.15
CA ARG A 95 10.95 -3.64 4.06
C ARG A 95 10.63 -2.16 4.16
N VAL A 96 10.85 -1.60 5.34
CA VAL A 96 10.65 -0.17 5.55
C VAL A 96 11.89 0.56 5.02
N ALA A 97 11.67 1.55 4.15
CA ALA A 97 12.77 2.31 3.58
C ALA A 97 13.44 3.17 4.65
N ASP A 98 14.78 3.22 4.62
CA ASP A 98 15.52 4.16 5.46
C ASP A 98 15.34 5.59 4.92
N ASP A 99 15.80 6.58 5.68
CA ASP A 99 15.57 7.99 5.32
C ASP A 99 16.17 8.34 3.96
N ALA A 100 17.34 7.85 3.64
CA ALA A 100 18.02 8.14 2.38
C ALA A 100 17.28 7.54 1.18
N THR A 101 16.75 6.33 1.33
CA THR A 101 15.97 5.67 0.27
C THR A 101 14.58 6.29 0.17
N ARG A 102 13.99 6.61 1.30
CA ARG A 102 12.64 7.16 1.39
C ARG A 102 12.50 8.53 0.72
N ALA A 103 13.44 9.42 0.97
CA ALA A 103 13.29 10.82 0.60
C ALA A 103 12.97 11.04 -0.90
N PRO A 104 13.75 10.48 -1.86
CA PRO A 104 13.44 10.71 -3.27
C PRO A 104 12.14 10.06 -3.71
N ILE A 105 11.80 8.90 -3.15
CA ILE A 105 10.55 8.19 -3.47
C ILE A 105 9.36 9.00 -2.97
N TRP A 106 9.41 9.46 -1.72
CA TRP A 106 8.33 10.22 -1.11
C TRP A 106 8.09 11.56 -1.83
N GLU A 107 9.17 12.27 -2.16
CA GLU A 107 9.05 13.54 -2.87
C GLU A 107 8.46 13.36 -4.27
N ALA A 108 8.88 12.33 -5.01
CA ALA A 108 8.30 12.02 -6.31
C ALA A 108 6.82 11.64 -6.19
N TRP A 109 6.46 10.87 -5.16
CA TRP A 109 5.08 10.47 -4.92
C TRP A 109 4.19 11.67 -4.63
N LYS A 110 4.63 12.60 -3.79
CA LYS A 110 3.86 13.80 -3.47
C LYS A 110 3.65 14.68 -4.70
N LYS A 111 4.60 14.76 -5.59
CA LYS A 111 4.45 15.51 -6.83
C LYS A 111 3.38 14.92 -7.73
N ALA A 112 3.37 13.60 -7.85
CA ALA A 112 2.37 12.89 -8.67
C ALA A 112 1.00 12.86 -8.00
N ASN A 113 0.97 12.89 -6.66
CA ASN A 113 -0.25 12.74 -5.87
C ASN A 113 -0.28 13.79 -4.75
N PRO A 114 -0.62 15.05 -5.06
CA PRO A 114 -0.52 16.16 -4.08
C PRO A 114 -1.32 15.97 -2.79
N GLY A 115 -2.39 15.17 -2.82
CA GLY A 115 -3.16 14.85 -1.61
C GLY A 115 -2.33 14.23 -0.51
N PHE A 116 -1.23 13.55 -0.86
CA PHE A 116 -0.35 12.94 0.15
C PHE A 116 0.49 13.98 0.90
N ALA A 117 0.76 15.14 0.29
CA ALA A 117 1.37 16.26 1.00
C ALA A 117 0.42 16.80 2.08
N ASP A 118 -0.88 16.80 1.82
CA ASP A 118 -1.89 17.19 2.80
C ASP A 118 -1.94 16.19 3.95
N TYR A 119 -1.83 14.89 3.67
CA TYR A 119 -1.77 13.86 4.72
C TYR A 119 -0.53 14.06 5.59
N GLU A 120 0.62 14.35 4.99
CA GLU A 120 1.85 14.62 5.73
C GLU A 120 1.68 15.82 6.65
N ALA A 121 1.01 16.86 6.19
CA ALA A 121 0.78 18.09 6.96
C ALA A 121 -0.15 17.87 8.15
N LYS A 122 -1.02 16.86 8.10
CA LYS A 122 -1.98 16.55 9.18
C LYS A 122 -1.38 15.79 10.35
N THR A 123 -0.19 15.21 10.19
CA THR A 123 0.41 14.37 11.23
C THR A 123 1.82 14.82 11.55
N SER A 124 2.22 14.65 12.81
CA SER A 124 3.60 14.91 13.25
C SER A 124 4.52 13.71 13.02
N ARG A 125 3.97 12.52 12.76
CA ARG A 125 4.79 11.34 12.48
C ARG A 125 5.31 11.37 11.05
N GLN A 126 6.45 10.72 10.85
CA GLN A 126 6.95 10.47 9.50
C GLN A 126 6.12 9.34 8.87
N ILE A 127 5.56 9.58 7.68
CA ILE A 127 4.79 8.57 6.97
C ILE A 127 5.76 7.55 6.37
N PRO A 128 5.73 6.28 6.79
CA PRO A 128 6.66 5.27 6.25
C PRO A 128 6.43 4.99 4.77
N VAL A 129 7.54 4.80 4.06
CA VAL A 129 7.54 4.23 2.71
C VAL A 129 7.96 2.78 2.86
N VAL A 130 7.12 1.85 2.41
CA VAL A 130 7.38 0.42 2.48
C VAL A 130 7.72 -0.07 1.08
N LEU A 131 8.89 -0.66 0.94
CA LEU A 131 9.34 -1.22 -0.33
C LEU A 131 8.92 -2.68 -0.41
N LEU A 132 8.43 -3.07 -1.59
CA LEU A 132 8.01 -4.44 -1.87
C LEU A 132 8.94 -4.98 -2.94
N ASP A 133 9.88 -5.81 -2.50
CA ASP A 133 10.90 -6.39 -3.39
C ASP A 133 10.43 -7.74 -3.90
N ARG A 134 10.63 -8.01 -5.19
CA ARG A 134 10.26 -9.31 -5.75
C ARG A 134 11.09 -10.42 -5.12
N VAL A 135 10.43 -11.52 -4.80
CA VAL A 135 11.10 -12.74 -4.33
C VAL A 135 11.69 -13.44 -5.54
N ARG A 136 12.99 -13.77 -5.43
CA ARG A 136 13.75 -14.40 -6.53
C ARG A 136 14.27 -15.74 -6.14
#